data_d2fc94b5054e12805bfbaa7576fed359
#
_entry.id   d2fc94b5054e12805bfbaa7576fed359
#
_cell.length_a   1.000
_cell.length_b   1.000
_cell.length_c   1.000
_cell.angle_alpha   90.00
_cell.angle_beta   90.00
_cell.angle_gamma   90.00
#
_symmetry.space_group_name_H-M   'P 1'
#
loop_
_entity.id
_entity.type
_entity.pdbx_description
1 polymer ?
#
loop_
_entity_poly.entity_id
_entity_poly.type
_entity_poly.pdbx_seq_one_letter_code
_entity_poly.pdbx_strand_id
1 'polypeptide(L)'
;KTYAANETEAFHKLIFRSAKFSYFMMFLLALPIILTTHDILEIWLVKVPEYTAIFCQLILGFLIIECISAPLWMAVQATGKIKRYQILMAICIFMNFPLTYIVFKIGMPVYYAWIIRIFVNVITISARCIYMKKYLEFPILDFFKKVIKTNSNCFSYKYSHSIFYIHINNIRNRKYNNSNYNLNINKFILYIHIGIKYK
;
A
#
# COMPACT_ATOMS: atom_id res chain seq x y z
N LYS A 1 -25.14 8.89 3.19
CA LYS A 1 -26.57 8.50 3.10
C LYS A 1 -26.89 7.29 3.99
N THR A 2 -26.24 6.13 3.83
CA THR A 2 -26.49 4.90 4.63
C THR A 2 -26.32 5.09 6.13
N TYR A 3 -25.31 5.83 6.59
CA TYR A 3 -25.15 6.17 8.00
C TYR A 3 -26.31 7.05 8.52
N ALA A 4 -26.74 8.04 7.74
CA ALA A 4 -27.86 8.92 8.10
C ALA A 4 -29.24 8.21 8.10
N ALA A 5 -29.35 7.09 7.37
CA ALA A 5 -30.55 6.24 7.33
C ALA A 5 -30.57 5.20 8.47
N ASN A 6 -29.63 5.22 9.42
CA ASN A 6 -29.46 4.22 10.49
C ASN A 6 -29.28 2.76 10.01
N GLU A 7 -28.91 2.55 8.75
CA GLU A 7 -28.61 1.24 8.19
C GLU A 7 -27.19 0.80 8.54
N THR A 8 -26.93 0.46 9.79
CA THR A 8 -25.59 0.13 10.29
C THR A 8 -24.94 -1.05 9.57
N GLU A 9 -25.70 -2.11 9.26
CA GLU A 9 -25.19 -3.27 8.52
C GLU A 9 -24.79 -2.92 7.07
N ALA A 10 -25.61 -2.14 6.37
CA ALA A 10 -25.32 -1.70 5.01
C ALA A 10 -24.07 -0.79 4.99
N PHE A 11 -23.94 0.08 6.00
CA PHE A 11 -22.78 0.94 6.19
C PHE A 11 -21.50 0.14 6.43
N HIS A 12 -21.53 -0.86 7.32
CA HIS A 12 -20.37 -1.74 7.54
C HIS A 12 -20.00 -2.52 6.28
N LYS A 13 -20.97 -3.11 5.58
CA LYS A 13 -20.74 -3.82 4.30
C LYS A 13 -20.11 -2.90 3.24
N LEU A 14 -20.52 -1.64 3.17
CA LEU A 14 -19.94 -0.66 2.26
C LEU A 14 -18.46 -0.39 2.57
N ILE A 15 -18.11 -0.16 3.85
CA ILE A 15 -16.72 0.04 4.28
C ILE A 15 -15.85 -1.16 3.93
N PHE A 16 -16.35 -2.40 4.20
CA PHE A 16 -15.62 -3.64 3.88
C PHE A 16 -15.36 -3.76 2.37
N ARG A 17 -16.37 -3.52 1.54
CA ARG A 17 -16.24 -3.60 0.08
C ARG A 17 -15.29 -2.55 -0.46
N SER A 18 -15.40 -1.30 0.01
CA SER A 18 -14.53 -0.20 -0.41
C SER A 18 -13.08 -0.47 -0.04
N ALA A 19 -12.81 -0.90 1.19
CA ALA A 19 -11.44 -1.20 1.64
C ALA A 19 -10.80 -2.34 0.83
N LYS A 20 -11.57 -3.41 0.59
CA LYS A 20 -11.11 -4.55 -0.21
C LYS A 20 -10.82 -4.15 -1.65
N PHE A 21 -11.73 -3.38 -2.27
CA PHE A 21 -11.58 -2.95 -3.65
C PHE A 21 -10.39 -1.98 -3.81
N SER A 22 -10.28 -0.97 -2.93
CA SER A 22 -9.17 -0.01 -2.95
C SER A 22 -7.81 -0.69 -2.77
N TYR A 23 -7.71 -1.62 -1.81
CA TYR A 23 -6.49 -2.39 -1.61
C TYR A 23 -6.13 -3.21 -2.84
N PHE A 24 -7.12 -3.92 -3.42
CA PHE A 24 -6.89 -4.78 -4.58
C PHE A 24 -6.44 -3.98 -5.80
N MET A 25 -7.09 -2.85 -6.07
CA MET A 25 -6.71 -1.97 -7.18
C MET A 25 -5.31 -1.38 -6.99
N MET A 26 -5.02 -0.86 -5.79
CA MET A 26 -3.69 -0.32 -5.49
C MET A 26 -2.61 -1.39 -5.57
N PHE A 27 -2.87 -2.58 -5.03
CA PHE A 27 -1.94 -3.70 -5.07
C PHE A 27 -1.63 -4.16 -6.51
N LEU A 28 -2.67 -4.23 -7.36
CA LEU A 28 -2.53 -4.64 -8.76
C LEU A 28 -1.64 -3.67 -9.54
N LEU A 29 -1.74 -2.36 -9.26
CA LEU A 29 -0.92 -1.34 -9.91
C LEU A 29 0.48 -1.23 -9.29
N ALA A 30 0.58 -1.28 -7.97
CA ALA A 30 1.84 -1.07 -7.25
C ALA A 30 2.80 -2.26 -7.40
N LEU A 31 2.30 -3.49 -7.45
CA LEU A 31 3.14 -4.68 -7.50
C LEU A 31 4.08 -4.71 -8.72
N PRO A 32 3.61 -4.55 -9.96
CA PRO A 32 4.50 -4.52 -11.12
C PRO A 32 5.52 -3.37 -11.02
N ILE A 33 5.09 -2.19 -10.55
CA ILE A 33 5.99 -1.04 -10.40
C ILE A 33 7.07 -1.32 -9.35
N ILE A 34 6.73 -1.92 -8.21
CA ILE A 34 7.72 -2.28 -7.17
C ILE A 34 8.77 -3.25 -7.72
N LEU A 35 8.34 -4.24 -8.51
CA LEU A 35 9.24 -5.25 -9.06
C LEU A 35 10.16 -4.71 -10.17
N THR A 36 9.69 -3.74 -10.94
CA THR A 36 10.43 -3.16 -12.06
C THR A 36 10.88 -1.73 -11.80
N THR A 37 10.90 -1.29 -10.53
CA THR A 37 11.25 0.10 -10.15
C THR A 37 12.57 0.56 -10.75
N HIS A 38 13.61 -0.28 -10.70
CA HIS A 38 14.93 0.06 -11.23
C HIS A 38 14.90 0.26 -12.74
N ASP A 39 14.28 -0.66 -13.47
CA ASP A 39 14.20 -0.62 -14.94
C ASP A 39 13.38 0.61 -15.40
N ILE A 40 12.28 0.93 -14.70
CA ILE A 40 11.45 2.11 -14.99
C ILE A 40 12.24 3.41 -14.76
N LEU A 41 12.98 3.47 -13.64
CA LEU A 41 13.78 4.65 -13.32
C LEU A 41 14.93 4.85 -14.31
N GLU A 42 15.58 3.81 -14.79
CA GLU A 42 16.60 3.89 -15.81
C GLU A 42 16.08 4.41 -17.17
N ILE A 43 14.84 4.03 -17.52
CA ILE A 43 14.21 4.53 -18.77
C ILE A 43 13.84 6.01 -18.62
N TRP A 44 13.39 6.43 -17.45
CA TRP A 44 12.87 7.77 -17.23
C TRP A 44 13.93 8.80 -16.84
N LEU A 45 14.97 8.39 -16.10
CA LEU A 45 16.04 9.24 -15.63
C LEU A 45 17.35 8.91 -16.36
N VAL A 46 18.00 9.91 -16.91
CA VAL A 46 19.34 9.75 -17.53
C VAL A 46 20.37 9.24 -16.53
N LYS A 47 20.22 9.63 -15.26
CA LYS A 47 21.05 9.16 -14.14
C LYS A 47 20.17 8.95 -12.92
N VAL A 48 20.06 7.71 -12.46
CA VAL A 48 19.28 7.35 -11.27
C VAL A 48 20.07 7.68 -10.01
N PRO A 49 19.59 8.58 -9.11
CA PRO A 49 20.24 8.81 -7.82
C PRO A 49 20.20 7.55 -6.94
N GLU A 50 21.21 7.41 -6.06
CA GLU A 50 21.53 6.18 -5.34
C GLU A 50 20.36 5.57 -4.54
N TYR A 51 19.50 6.37 -3.93
CA TYR A 51 18.40 5.89 -3.08
C TYR A 51 17.01 5.97 -3.72
N THR A 52 16.89 6.44 -4.96
CA THR A 52 15.60 6.72 -5.60
C THR A 52 14.73 5.47 -5.72
N ALA A 53 15.30 4.33 -6.10
CA ALA A 53 14.57 3.07 -6.22
C ALA A 53 13.99 2.62 -4.87
N ILE A 54 14.79 2.70 -3.80
CA ILE A 54 14.35 2.36 -2.43
C ILE A 54 13.22 3.28 -1.98
N PHE A 55 13.31 4.60 -2.24
CA PHE A 55 12.26 5.55 -1.92
C PHE A 55 10.96 5.22 -2.64
N CYS A 56 11.01 4.94 -3.94
CA CYS A 56 9.81 4.57 -4.71
C CYS A 56 9.15 3.32 -4.16
N GLN A 57 9.92 2.28 -3.83
CA GLN A 57 9.40 1.04 -3.26
C GLN A 57 8.76 1.26 -1.88
N LEU A 58 9.39 2.04 -1.00
CA LEU A 58 8.86 2.37 0.32
C LEU A 58 7.59 3.21 0.25
N ILE A 59 7.52 4.18 -0.68
CA ILE A 59 6.32 4.99 -0.92
C ILE A 59 5.16 4.10 -1.38
N LEU A 60 5.39 3.21 -2.34
CA LEU A 60 4.37 2.29 -2.84
C LEU A 60 3.89 1.34 -1.74
N GLY A 61 4.80 0.81 -0.93
CA GLY A 61 4.44 0.00 0.24
C GLY A 61 3.59 0.76 1.26
N PHE A 62 3.94 2.02 1.55
CA PHE A 62 3.13 2.91 2.39
C PHE A 62 1.72 3.12 1.81
N LEU A 63 1.59 3.40 0.51
CA LEU A 63 0.31 3.63 -0.15
C LEU A 63 -0.59 2.40 -0.15
N ILE A 64 -0.04 1.19 -0.29
CA ILE A 64 -0.80 -0.07 -0.18
C ILE A 64 -1.45 -0.19 1.21
N ILE A 65 -0.69 0.13 2.27
CA ILE A 65 -1.20 0.10 3.64
C ILE A 65 -2.27 1.18 3.84
N GLU A 66 -2.03 2.39 3.34
CA GLU A 66 -2.96 3.53 3.46
C GLU A 66 -4.29 3.28 2.76
N CYS A 67 -4.31 2.58 1.63
CA CYS A 67 -5.53 2.23 0.90
C CYS A 67 -6.53 1.39 1.72
N ILE A 68 -6.04 0.56 2.66
CA ILE A 68 -6.92 -0.19 3.58
C ILE A 68 -7.60 0.77 4.56
N SER A 69 -6.88 1.80 4.97
CA SER A 69 -7.26 2.72 6.03
C SER A 69 -8.16 3.87 5.54
N ALA A 70 -8.11 4.21 4.25
CA ALA A 70 -8.88 5.30 3.67
C ALA A 70 -10.42 5.18 3.86
N PRO A 71 -11.08 4.04 3.64
CA PRO A 71 -12.51 3.90 3.89
C PRO A 71 -12.88 4.04 5.38
N LEU A 72 -11.99 3.65 6.29
CA LEU A 72 -12.19 3.82 7.73
C LEU A 72 -12.21 5.31 8.10
N TRP A 73 -11.34 6.11 7.50
CA TRP A 73 -11.32 7.55 7.69
C TRP A 73 -12.61 8.22 7.17
N MET A 74 -13.06 7.84 5.97
CA MET A 74 -14.34 8.32 5.42
C MET A 74 -15.55 7.95 6.30
N ALA A 75 -15.53 6.75 6.90
CA ALA A 75 -16.56 6.31 7.82
C ALA A 75 -16.65 7.20 9.06
N VAL A 76 -15.52 7.59 9.63
CA VAL A 76 -15.49 8.51 10.79
C VAL A 76 -16.03 9.89 10.38
N GLN A 77 -15.68 10.39 9.20
CA GLN A 77 -16.20 11.66 8.70
C GLN A 77 -17.73 11.65 8.55
N ALA A 78 -18.30 10.53 8.10
CA ALA A 78 -19.75 10.38 7.94
C ALA A 78 -20.53 10.54 9.26
N THR A 79 -19.89 10.36 10.43
CA THR A 79 -20.53 10.54 11.74
C THR A 79 -20.73 12.00 12.14
N GLY A 80 -20.07 12.94 11.48
CA GLY A 80 -20.06 14.37 11.84
C GLY A 80 -19.29 14.74 13.11
N LYS A 81 -18.91 13.76 13.96
CA LYS A 81 -18.14 14.00 15.19
C LYS A 81 -16.64 14.00 14.96
N ILE A 82 -16.15 14.88 14.08
CA ILE A 82 -14.82 14.83 13.51
C ILE A 82 -13.75 15.44 14.46
N LYS A 83 -14.13 16.43 15.29
CA LYS A 83 -13.15 17.24 16.06
C LYS A 83 -12.17 16.40 16.89
N ARG A 84 -12.66 15.52 17.74
CA ARG A 84 -11.81 14.68 18.62
C ARG A 84 -10.94 13.72 17.83
N TYR A 85 -11.51 13.14 16.77
CA TYR A 85 -10.79 12.26 15.87
C TYR A 85 -9.64 12.99 15.17
N GLN A 86 -9.88 14.18 14.64
CA GLN A 86 -8.88 14.94 13.90
C GLN A 86 -7.72 15.36 14.80
N ILE A 87 -8.00 15.76 16.04
CA ILE A 87 -6.94 16.10 17.03
C ILE A 87 -6.08 14.85 17.32
N LEU A 88 -6.71 13.70 17.55
CA LEU A 88 -5.98 12.45 17.80
C LEU A 88 -5.06 12.09 16.62
N MET A 89 -5.59 12.16 15.39
CA MET A 89 -4.80 11.86 14.18
C MET A 89 -3.68 12.87 13.98
N ALA A 90 -3.93 14.16 14.23
CA ALA A 90 -2.90 15.19 14.13
C ALA A 90 -1.73 14.92 15.09
N ILE A 91 -2.00 14.55 16.34
CA ILE A 91 -0.98 14.18 17.32
C ILE A 91 -0.16 12.98 16.84
N CYS A 92 -0.83 11.92 16.36
CA CYS A 92 -0.15 10.72 15.84
C CYS A 92 0.77 11.06 14.66
N ILE A 93 0.29 11.87 13.71
CA ILE A 93 1.08 12.27 12.54
C ILE A 93 2.24 13.20 12.93
N PHE A 94 2.01 14.10 13.90
CA PHE A 94 3.04 15.03 14.38
C PHE A 94 4.22 14.29 15.01
N MET A 95 4.00 13.13 15.62
CA MET A 95 5.08 12.29 16.15
C MET A 95 6.11 11.85 15.09
N ASN A 96 5.74 11.90 13.82
CA ASN A 96 6.67 11.59 12.73
C ASN A 96 7.88 12.57 12.71
N PHE A 97 7.64 13.83 13.05
CA PHE A 97 8.68 14.87 13.01
C PHE A 97 9.81 14.61 14.02
N PRO A 98 9.54 14.48 15.34
CA PRO A 98 10.60 14.23 16.32
C PRO A 98 11.29 12.87 16.11
N LEU A 99 10.58 11.84 15.70
CA LEU A 99 11.17 10.53 15.44
C LEU A 99 12.16 10.58 14.27
N THR A 100 11.79 11.25 13.18
CA THR A 100 12.67 11.44 12.02
C THR A 100 13.91 12.26 12.39
N TYR A 101 13.75 13.30 13.20
CA TYR A 101 14.85 14.10 13.69
C TYR A 101 15.86 13.28 14.52
N ILE A 102 15.37 12.45 15.43
CA ILE A 102 16.21 11.55 16.26
C ILE A 102 17.04 10.61 15.38
N VAL A 103 16.41 10.00 14.38
CA VAL A 103 17.07 9.05 13.50
C VAL A 103 18.16 9.70 12.65
N PHE A 104 17.92 10.92 12.17
CA PHE A 104 18.94 11.66 11.45
C PHE A 104 20.10 12.11 12.36
N LYS A 105 19.80 12.44 13.63
CA LYS A 105 20.83 12.79 14.62
C LYS A 105 21.74 11.60 14.94
N ILE A 106 21.24 10.37 14.85
CA ILE A 106 22.03 9.14 15.05
C ILE A 106 22.89 8.80 13.80
N GLY A 107 22.71 9.54 12.67
CA GLY A 107 23.48 9.34 11.45
C GLY A 107 22.93 8.26 10.53
N MET A 108 21.68 7.87 10.69
CA MET A 108 21.05 6.87 9.81
C MET A 108 20.82 7.41 8.38
N PRO A 109 20.87 6.56 7.34
CA PRO A 109 20.59 6.95 5.97
C PRO A 109 19.20 7.55 5.78
N VAL A 110 19.04 8.42 4.77
CA VAL A 110 17.83 9.22 4.53
C VAL A 110 16.56 8.37 4.32
N TYR A 111 16.67 7.17 3.77
CA TYR A 111 15.52 6.29 3.55
C TYR A 111 14.85 5.80 4.85
N TYR A 112 15.53 5.88 6.01
CA TYR A 112 14.92 5.58 7.31
C TYR A 112 13.76 6.51 7.67
N ALA A 113 13.70 7.73 7.11
CA ALA A 113 12.55 8.61 7.27
C ALA A 113 11.24 7.96 6.79
N TRP A 114 11.29 7.21 5.69
CA TRP A 114 10.12 6.49 5.19
C TRP A 114 9.76 5.27 6.03
N ILE A 115 10.74 4.59 6.58
CA ILE A 115 10.50 3.47 7.52
C ILE A 115 9.77 3.98 8.76
N ILE A 116 10.21 5.12 9.32
CA ILE A 116 9.52 5.77 10.44
C ILE A 116 8.10 6.17 10.04
N ARG A 117 7.92 6.74 8.86
CA ARG A 117 6.61 7.13 8.36
C ARG A 117 5.65 5.92 8.26
N ILE A 118 6.13 4.77 7.80
CA ILE A 118 5.36 3.52 7.78
C ILE A 118 5.01 3.09 9.21
N PHE A 119 5.96 3.15 10.14
CA PHE A 119 5.74 2.81 11.55
C PHE A 119 4.69 3.72 12.20
N VAL A 120 4.81 5.03 12.03
CA VAL A 120 3.82 6.01 12.52
C VAL A 120 2.45 5.79 11.87
N ASN A 121 2.40 5.38 10.59
CA ASN A 121 1.15 5.04 9.92
C ASN A 121 0.47 3.83 10.56
N VAL A 122 1.21 2.79 10.90
CA VAL A 122 0.65 1.62 11.62
C VAL A 122 0.06 2.04 12.97
N ILE A 123 0.73 2.92 13.72
CA ILE A 123 0.20 3.50 14.97
C ILE A 123 -1.09 4.27 14.70
N THR A 124 -1.10 5.11 13.67
CA THR A 124 -2.25 5.93 13.26
C THR A 124 -3.45 5.06 12.87
N ILE A 125 -3.22 3.97 12.11
CA ILE A 125 -4.26 2.99 11.77
C ILE A 125 -4.80 2.32 13.03
N SER A 126 -3.94 1.92 13.95
CA SER A 126 -4.33 1.30 15.22
C SER A 126 -5.19 2.25 16.06
N ALA A 127 -4.79 3.52 16.19
CA ALA A 127 -5.55 4.56 16.87
C ALA A 127 -6.92 4.79 16.20
N ARG A 128 -6.97 4.80 14.87
CA ARG A 128 -8.20 4.89 14.08
C ARG A 128 -9.14 3.71 14.35
N CYS A 129 -8.62 2.51 14.37
CA CYS A 129 -9.37 1.30 14.70
C CYS A 129 -9.97 1.36 16.12
N ILE A 130 -9.19 1.75 17.11
CA ILE A 130 -9.65 1.90 18.49
C ILE A 130 -10.79 2.93 18.56
N TYR A 131 -10.63 4.07 17.87
CA TYR A 131 -11.66 5.10 17.79
C TYR A 131 -12.96 4.58 17.17
N MET A 132 -12.86 3.85 16.04
CA MET A 132 -14.03 3.27 15.36
C MET A 132 -14.74 2.22 16.23
N LYS A 133 -13.98 1.37 16.93
CA LYS A 133 -14.57 0.40 17.86
C LYS A 133 -15.38 1.08 18.95
N LYS A 134 -14.85 2.19 19.52
CA LYS A 134 -15.49 2.90 20.63
C LYS A 134 -16.72 3.71 20.22
N TYR A 135 -16.72 4.29 19.04
CA TYR A 135 -17.77 5.27 18.65
C TYR A 135 -18.72 4.78 17.57
N LEU A 136 -18.35 3.75 16.79
CA LEU A 136 -19.18 3.18 15.73
C LEU A 136 -19.51 1.70 15.92
N GLU A 137 -19.06 1.09 17.03
CA GLU A 137 -19.24 -0.35 17.31
C GLU A 137 -18.78 -1.23 16.13
N PHE A 138 -17.79 -0.74 15.37
CA PHE A 138 -17.34 -1.39 14.14
C PHE A 138 -16.59 -2.69 14.44
N PRO A 139 -16.92 -3.82 13.77
CA PRO A 139 -16.30 -5.12 14.00
C PRO A 139 -14.89 -5.20 13.38
N ILE A 140 -13.91 -4.61 14.04
CA ILE A 140 -12.52 -4.45 13.54
C ILE A 140 -11.85 -5.79 13.30
N LEU A 141 -12.03 -6.77 14.20
CA LEU A 141 -11.42 -8.10 14.06
C LEU A 141 -11.92 -8.81 12.80
N ASP A 142 -13.21 -8.70 12.51
CA ASP A 142 -13.80 -9.26 11.30
C ASP A 142 -13.36 -8.50 10.05
N PHE A 143 -13.15 -7.18 10.19
CA PHE A 143 -12.60 -6.35 9.12
C PHE A 143 -11.21 -6.85 8.71
N PHE A 144 -10.27 -6.91 9.62
CA PHE A 144 -8.92 -7.37 9.31
C PHE A 144 -8.91 -8.83 8.84
N LYS A 145 -9.66 -9.73 9.50
CA LYS A 145 -9.78 -11.12 9.05
C LYS A 145 -10.29 -11.24 7.63
N LYS A 146 -11.38 -10.52 7.29
CA LYS A 146 -11.98 -10.58 5.94
C LYS A 146 -11.11 -9.90 4.88
N VAL A 147 -10.51 -8.75 5.20
CA VAL A 147 -9.64 -8.02 4.26
C VAL A 147 -8.33 -8.77 4.04
N ILE A 148 -7.66 -9.22 5.12
CA ILE A 148 -6.36 -9.90 5.02
C ILE A 148 -6.51 -11.34 4.52
N LYS A 149 -7.47 -12.13 5.03
CA LYS A 149 -7.66 -13.52 4.63
C LYS A 149 -8.05 -13.67 3.15
N THR A 150 -8.89 -12.78 2.63
CA THR A 150 -9.23 -12.78 1.21
C THR A 150 -8.03 -12.41 0.35
N ASN A 151 -7.19 -11.49 0.83
CA ASN A 151 -6.01 -11.04 0.12
C ASN A 151 -4.86 -12.03 0.23
N SER A 152 -4.68 -12.71 1.37
CA SER A 152 -3.65 -13.74 1.57
C SER A 152 -3.81 -14.92 0.61
N ASN A 153 -5.02 -15.39 0.38
CA ASN A 153 -5.27 -16.48 -0.57
C ASN A 153 -5.02 -16.07 -2.03
N CYS A 154 -5.38 -14.83 -2.40
CA CYS A 154 -5.08 -14.28 -3.72
C CYS A 154 -3.58 -13.97 -3.88
N PHE A 155 -2.93 -13.56 -2.81
CA PHE A 155 -1.52 -13.20 -2.76
C PHE A 155 -0.61 -14.42 -2.93
N SER A 156 -0.86 -15.49 -2.18
CA SER A 156 -0.02 -16.70 -2.20
C SER A 156 -0.03 -17.38 -3.58
N TYR A 157 -1.19 -17.47 -4.20
CA TYR A 157 -1.31 -18.12 -5.51
C TYR A 157 -0.72 -17.30 -6.66
N LYS A 158 -0.98 -15.98 -6.67
CA LYS A 158 -0.55 -15.08 -7.75
C LYS A 158 0.93 -14.67 -7.64
N TYR A 159 1.43 -14.52 -6.41
CA TYR A 159 2.80 -14.10 -6.14
C TYR A 159 3.79 -15.23 -6.44
N SER A 160 3.47 -16.46 -6.06
CA SER A 160 4.28 -17.65 -6.39
C SER A 160 4.42 -17.83 -7.91
N HIS A 161 3.33 -17.64 -8.66
CA HIS A 161 3.35 -17.80 -10.11
C HIS A 161 4.09 -16.66 -10.83
N SER A 162 3.93 -15.41 -10.36
CA SER A 162 4.59 -14.25 -10.96
C SER A 162 6.09 -14.22 -10.68
N ILE A 163 6.53 -14.52 -9.45
CA ILE A 163 7.96 -14.64 -9.12
C ILE A 163 8.61 -15.78 -9.89
N PHE A 164 7.95 -16.92 -10.00
CA PHE A 164 8.45 -18.07 -10.74
C PHE A 164 8.64 -17.73 -12.23
N TYR A 165 7.68 -17.02 -12.82
CA TYR A 165 7.77 -16.59 -14.23
C TYR A 165 8.87 -15.53 -14.46
N ILE A 166 9.03 -14.58 -13.51
CA ILE A 166 10.10 -13.58 -13.54
C ILE A 166 11.47 -14.25 -13.41
N HIS A 167 11.57 -15.20 -12.49
CA HIS A 167 12.83 -15.93 -12.25
C HIS A 167 13.25 -16.75 -13.46
N ILE A 168 12.33 -17.45 -14.10
CA ILE A 168 12.58 -18.20 -15.34
C ILE A 168 12.97 -17.27 -16.48
N ASN A 169 12.28 -16.14 -16.67
CA ASN A 169 12.61 -15.19 -17.71
C ASN A 169 13.96 -14.48 -17.46
N ASN A 170 14.32 -14.20 -16.20
CA ASN A 170 15.64 -13.67 -15.86
C ASN A 170 16.78 -14.67 -16.14
N ILE A 171 16.57 -15.95 -15.86
CA ILE A 171 17.52 -17.01 -16.19
C ILE A 171 17.67 -17.15 -17.70
N ARG A 172 16.56 -17.11 -18.44
CA ARG A 172 16.55 -17.19 -19.90
C ARG A 172 17.19 -15.97 -20.56
N ASN A 173 16.96 -14.77 -20.03
CA ASN A 173 17.53 -13.52 -20.56
C ASN A 173 19.01 -13.33 -20.21
N ARG A 174 19.50 -13.85 -19.08
CA ARG A 174 20.96 -13.89 -18.82
C ARG A 174 21.71 -14.74 -19.85
N LYS A 175 21.05 -15.69 -20.47
CA LYS A 175 21.63 -16.56 -21.52
C LYS A 175 21.64 -15.90 -22.91
N TYR A 176 20.84 -14.83 -23.11
CA TYR A 176 20.69 -14.15 -24.40
C TYR A 176 21.15 -12.69 -24.42
N ASN A 177 21.76 -12.18 -23.34
CA ASN A 177 21.98 -10.75 -23.23
C ASN A 177 23.35 -10.31 -23.77
N ASN A 178 23.33 -9.79 -24.99
CA ASN A 178 24.25 -8.74 -25.45
C ASN A 178 23.56 -7.68 -26.33
N SER A 179 22.26 -7.57 -26.33
CA SER A 179 21.56 -6.60 -27.19
C SER A 179 20.14 -6.34 -26.67
N ASN A 180 19.83 -5.08 -26.30
CA ASN A 180 18.55 -4.43 -26.53
C ASN A 180 17.77 -3.85 -25.35
N TYR A 181 17.68 -2.52 -25.40
CA TYR A 181 16.74 -1.64 -24.73
C TYR A 181 15.25 -1.99 -24.99
N ASN A 182 14.93 -2.71 -26.07
CA ASN A 182 13.56 -3.11 -26.44
C ASN A 182 12.96 -4.20 -25.53
N LEU A 183 13.76 -4.92 -24.77
CA LEU A 183 13.30 -6.02 -23.91
C LEU A 183 12.60 -5.53 -22.62
N ASN A 184 12.92 -4.32 -22.15
CA ASN A 184 12.35 -3.79 -20.91
C ASN A 184 10.90 -3.31 -21.08
N ILE A 185 10.56 -2.75 -22.24
CA ILE A 185 9.18 -2.32 -22.55
C ILE A 185 8.27 -3.55 -22.67
N ASN A 186 8.74 -4.62 -23.30
CA ASN A 186 7.98 -5.86 -23.42
C ASN A 186 7.76 -6.53 -22.05
N LYS A 187 8.68 -6.42 -21.11
CA LYS A 187 8.48 -6.89 -19.72
C LYS A 187 7.37 -6.10 -19.03
N PHE A 188 7.36 -4.78 -19.17
CA PHE A 188 6.33 -3.92 -18.56
C PHE A 188 4.94 -4.21 -19.13
N ILE A 189 4.82 -4.34 -20.45
CA ILE A 189 3.58 -4.70 -21.13
C ILE A 189 3.10 -6.10 -20.70
N LEU A 190 4.01 -7.05 -20.53
CA LEU A 190 3.71 -8.40 -20.09
C LEU A 190 3.15 -8.42 -18.66
N TYR A 191 3.68 -7.59 -17.75
CA TYR A 191 3.17 -7.48 -16.37
C TYR A 191 1.76 -6.91 -16.33
N ILE A 192 1.45 -5.91 -17.17
CA ILE A 192 0.10 -5.37 -17.30
C ILE A 192 -0.85 -6.42 -17.90
N HIS A 193 -0.41 -7.13 -18.93
CA HIS A 193 -1.23 -8.14 -19.61
C HIS A 193 -1.58 -9.34 -18.72
N ILE A 194 -0.64 -9.79 -17.90
CA ILE A 194 -0.87 -10.84 -16.89
C ILE A 194 -1.86 -10.35 -15.81
N GLY A 195 -1.78 -9.06 -15.42
CA GLY A 195 -2.72 -8.46 -14.48
C GLY A 195 -4.17 -8.40 -15.00
N ILE A 196 -4.35 -8.24 -16.30
CA ILE A 196 -5.67 -8.07 -16.95
C ILE A 196 -6.31 -9.42 -17.34
N LYS A 197 -5.53 -10.42 -17.73
CA LYS A 197 -6.04 -11.69 -18.27
C LYS A 197 -6.68 -12.65 -17.25
N TYR A 198 -6.60 -12.32 -15.96
CA TYR A 198 -7.14 -13.14 -14.87
C TYR A 198 -8.23 -12.39 -14.06
N LYS A 199 -9.06 -11.61 -14.75
CA LYS A 199 -10.31 -11.09 -14.24
C LYS A 199 -11.45 -12.00 -14.70
#